data_7f0224090c18935125ad4b19ab3684fd
#
_entry.id   7f0224090c18935125ad4b19ab3684fd
#
_cell.length_a   1.000
_cell.length_b   1.000
_cell.length_c   1.000
_cell.angle_alpha   90.00
_cell.angle_beta   90.00
_cell.angle_gamma   90.00
#
_symmetry.space_group_name_H-M   'P 1'
#
loop_
_entity.id
_entity.type
_entity.pdbx_description
1 polymer ?
#
loop_
_entity_poly.entity_id
_entity_poly.type
_entity_poly.pdbx_seq_one_letter_code
_entity_poly.pdbx_strand_id
1 'polypeptide(L)'
;MSRLSVVLPACNEEPMVEKTCRTLRELLGQAGIRYELVLVDDGSSDGTWAAIEKVSREDKNVTGVHFSRNFGKEAAIVAGLAQACGDAVAVMDCDLQHPPEILLEMYRLWKQGYEVVEGIKKNRGKETLFHRKSARFFYRIMSRATGFDMENASDFKLLDRKAVESVLAMPERSMFFRAASSWIGFKSISVPFEVQEREAGESKWSAGTLISYAFRNIVAFTTLPLQFVTAGAVGCLGCSLLLLVYSLVRYFSGHAVEGYTTLLIVMLFIGSAVMMSLGIIGYYIARIYEEVKRRPRYIVSKIIRGGDTNEKVDP
;
A
#
# COMPACT_ATOMS: atom_id res chain seq x y z
N MET A 1 2.26 23.90 -22.45
CA MET A 1 2.38 24.03 -20.97
C MET A 1 1.95 22.71 -20.37
N SER A 2 2.76 22.16 -19.46
CA SER A 2 2.49 20.87 -18.84
C SER A 2 1.31 20.94 -17.88
N ARG A 3 0.54 19.84 -17.80
CA ARG A 3 -0.62 19.68 -16.91
C ARG A 3 -0.27 18.78 -15.74
N LEU A 4 -0.68 19.15 -14.54
CA LEU A 4 -0.57 18.35 -13.31
C LEU A 4 -1.93 17.72 -13.00
N SER A 5 -1.98 16.40 -12.86
CA SER A 5 -3.13 15.71 -12.28
C SER A 5 -2.90 15.50 -10.77
N VAL A 6 -3.92 15.73 -9.97
CA VAL A 6 -3.89 15.39 -8.53
C VAL A 6 -4.96 14.34 -8.27
N VAL A 7 -4.53 13.14 -7.92
CA VAL A 7 -5.40 12.01 -7.57
C VAL A 7 -5.70 12.05 -6.08
N LEU A 8 -6.97 12.06 -5.73
CA LEU A 8 -7.49 12.21 -4.38
C LEU A 8 -8.39 11.01 -4.05
N PRO A 9 -7.84 9.90 -3.50
CA PRO A 9 -8.66 8.83 -2.99
C PRO A 9 -9.44 9.31 -1.76
N ALA A 10 -10.75 9.03 -1.72
CA ALA A 10 -11.66 9.41 -0.65
C ALA A 10 -12.50 8.21 -0.20
N CYS A 11 -12.73 8.08 1.11
CA CYS A 11 -13.62 7.08 1.69
C CYS A 11 -14.20 7.59 3.01
N ASN A 12 -15.48 7.99 3.00
CA ASN A 12 -16.15 8.64 4.12
C ASN A 12 -15.42 9.92 4.55
N GLU A 13 -15.23 10.84 3.59
CA GLU A 13 -14.51 12.11 3.72
C GLU A 13 -15.38 13.29 3.24
N GLU A 14 -16.72 13.16 3.36
CA GLU A 14 -17.69 14.18 2.93
C GLU A 14 -17.29 15.61 3.30
N PRO A 15 -16.93 15.94 4.57
CA PRO A 15 -16.64 17.31 4.97
C PRO A 15 -15.34 17.87 4.36
N MET A 16 -14.48 17.00 3.83
CA MET A 16 -13.17 17.40 3.31
C MET A 16 -13.16 17.64 1.80
N VAL A 17 -14.06 17.02 1.04
CA VAL A 17 -14.06 17.07 -0.44
C VAL A 17 -14.07 18.51 -0.97
N GLU A 18 -15.05 19.31 -0.59
CA GLU A 18 -15.17 20.70 -1.09
C GLU A 18 -14.00 21.57 -0.65
N LYS A 19 -13.55 21.40 0.59
CA LYS A 19 -12.42 22.13 1.16
C LYS A 19 -11.14 21.84 0.42
N THR A 20 -10.83 20.56 0.22
CA THR A 20 -9.62 20.11 -0.47
C THR A 20 -9.57 20.58 -1.91
N CYS A 21 -10.69 20.44 -2.63
CA CYS A 21 -10.79 20.94 -4.02
C CYS A 21 -10.59 22.46 -4.09
N ARG A 22 -11.17 23.23 -3.20
CA ARG A 22 -11.01 24.69 -3.14
C ARG A 22 -9.55 25.07 -2.86
N THR A 23 -8.93 24.46 -1.83
CA THR A 23 -7.55 24.73 -1.47
C THR A 23 -6.58 24.43 -2.63
N LEU A 24 -6.74 23.29 -3.30
CA LEU A 24 -5.90 22.93 -4.44
C LEU A 24 -6.13 23.84 -5.65
N ARG A 25 -7.38 24.22 -5.92
CA ARG A 25 -7.73 25.17 -6.99
C ARG A 25 -7.05 26.52 -6.78
N GLU A 26 -7.13 27.06 -5.58
CA GLU A 26 -6.53 28.35 -5.23
C GLU A 26 -5.00 28.29 -5.34
N LEU A 27 -4.38 27.26 -4.75
CA LEU A 27 -2.93 27.07 -4.75
C LEU A 27 -2.37 26.92 -6.17
N LEU A 28 -2.92 26.00 -6.96
CA LEU A 28 -2.43 25.69 -8.29
C LEU A 28 -2.75 26.81 -9.28
N GLY A 29 -3.92 27.49 -9.09
CA GLY A 29 -4.29 28.66 -9.87
C GLY A 29 -3.36 29.84 -9.65
N GLN A 30 -3.01 30.16 -8.39
CA GLN A 30 -2.06 31.23 -8.05
C GLN A 30 -0.65 30.93 -8.60
N ALA A 31 -0.26 29.64 -8.61
CA ALA A 31 1.02 29.23 -9.21
C ALA A 31 1.01 29.17 -10.75
N GLY A 32 -0.12 29.43 -11.41
CA GLY A 32 -0.23 29.37 -12.87
C GLY A 32 -0.04 27.97 -13.45
N ILE A 33 -0.27 26.92 -12.65
CA ILE A 33 -0.12 25.52 -13.07
C ILE A 33 -1.46 25.04 -13.66
N ARG A 34 -1.43 24.52 -14.89
CA ARG A 34 -2.59 23.82 -15.44
C ARG A 34 -2.80 22.53 -14.67
N TYR A 35 -4.00 22.31 -14.17
CA TYR A 35 -4.27 21.16 -13.32
C TYR A 35 -5.57 20.44 -13.71
N GLU A 36 -5.69 19.23 -13.22
CA GLU A 36 -6.95 18.49 -13.04
C GLU A 36 -6.94 17.81 -11.68
N LEU A 37 -8.10 17.66 -11.07
CA LEU A 37 -8.32 16.91 -9.85
C LEU A 37 -9.13 15.66 -10.18
N VAL A 38 -8.62 14.50 -9.77
CA VAL A 38 -9.30 13.21 -9.97
C VAL A 38 -9.66 12.66 -8.60
N LEU A 39 -10.91 12.83 -8.20
CA LEU A 39 -11.43 12.29 -6.95
C LEU A 39 -11.97 10.89 -7.16
N VAL A 40 -11.54 9.95 -6.34
CA VAL A 40 -11.98 8.56 -6.41
C VAL A 40 -12.67 8.18 -5.10
N ASP A 41 -13.98 8.01 -5.16
CA ASP A 41 -14.78 7.53 -4.04
C ASP A 41 -14.75 6.01 -3.97
N ASP A 42 -14.12 5.50 -2.93
CA ASP A 42 -13.98 4.06 -2.66
C ASP A 42 -15.23 3.48 -1.98
N GLY A 43 -16.40 3.70 -2.59
CA GLY A 43 -17.67 3.16 -2.15
C GLY A 43 -18.07 3.66 -0.75
N SER A 44 -18.03 4.96 -0.53
CA SER A 44 -18.41 5.60 0.73
C SER A 44 -19.87 5.35 1.09
N SER A 45 -20.14 5.32 2.39
CA SER A 45 -21.50 5.17 2.95
C SER A 45 -22.11 6.49 3.43
N ASP A 46 -21.37 7.58 3.39
CA ASP A 46 -21.77 8.94 3.73
C ASP A 46 -22.05 9.79 2.46
N GLY A 47 -22.12 11.11 2.61
CA GLY A 47 -22.33 12.04 1.51
C GLY A 47 -21.11 12.33 0.63
N THR A 48 -20.01 11.59 0.76
CA THR A 48 -18.76 11.83 0.00
C THR A 48 -19.00 11.87 -1.50
N TRP A 49 -19.75 10.88 -2.05
CA TRP A 49 -20.03 10.86 -3.49
C TRP A 49 -20.85 12.08 -3.93
N ALA A 50 -21.88 12.45 -3.17
CA ALA A 50 -22.70 13.64 -3.48
C ALA A 50 -21.87 14.93 -3.47
N ALA A 51 -20.92 15.07 -2.54
CA ALA A 51 -19.96 16.18 -2.51
C ALA A 51 -19.06 16.19 -3.75
N ILE A 52 -18.54 15.01 -4.17
CA ILE A 52 -17.74 14.87 -5.40
C ILE A 52 -18.56 15.26 -6.64
N GLU A 53 -19.81 14.78 -6.77
CA GLU A 53 -20.69 15.17 -7.86
C GLU A 53 -20.88 16.68 -7.94
N LYS A 54 -21.10 17.32 -6.79
CA LYS A 54 -21.29 18.77 -6.71
C LYS A 54 -20.06 19.52 -7.23
N VAL A 55 -18.85 19.23 -6.70
CA VAL A 55 -17.62 19.93 -7.12
C VAL A 55 -17.27 19.65 -8.58
N SER A 56 -17.56 18.44 -9.09
CA SER A 56 -17.33 18.09 -10.49
C SER A 56 -18.26 18.88 -11.44
N ARG A 57 -19.49 19.17 -11.04
CA ARG A 57 -20.38 20.01 -11.84
C ARG A 57 -19.95 21.49 -11.86
N GLU A 58 -19.36 21.97 -10.78
CA GLU A 58 -18.92 23.36 -10.61
C GLU A 58 -17.59 23.67 -11.29
N ASP A 59 -16.71 22.66 -11.43
CA ASP A 59 -15.36 22.85 -11.97
C ASP A 59 -15.03 21.84 -13.07
N LYS A 60 -14.84 22.33 -14.29
CA LYS A 60 -14.46 21.50 -15.46
C LYS A 60 -13.14 20.76 -15.35
N ASN A 61 -12.30 21.12 -14.38
CA ASN A 61 -11.02 20.45 -14.12
C ASN A 61 -11.15 19.32 -13.08
N VAL A 62 -12.37 19.03 -12.61
CA VAL A 62 -12.61 17.99 -11.61
C VAL A 62 -13.29 16.79 -12.26
N THR A 63 -12.71 15.61 -12.06
CA THR A 63 -13.28 14.32 -12.46
C THR A 63 -13.59 13.51 -11.20
N GLY A 64 -14.82 13.04 -11.07
CA GLY A 64 -15.28 12.14 -10.02
C GLY A 64 -15.38 10.71 -10.54
N VAL A 65 -14.86 9.74 -9.78
CA VAL A 65 -14.96 8.30 -10.04
C VAL A 65 -15.58 7.64 -8.81
N HIS A 66 -16.67 6.89 -9.01
CA HIS A 66 -17.37 6.18 -7.93
C HIS A 66 -17.27 4.68 -8.10
N PHE A 67 -16.88 3.97 -7.05
CA PHE A 67 -16.82 2.52 -7.06
C PHE A 67 -18.15 1.89 -6.64
N SER A 68 -18.42 0.68 -7.16
CA SER A 68 -19.62 -0.08 -6.81
C SER A 68 -19.64 -0.55 -5.35
N ARG A 69 -18.51 -0.59 -4.68
CA ARG A 69 -18.29 -0.90 -3.25
C ARG A 69 -16.90 -0.48 -2.84
N ASN A 70 -16.57 -0.62 -1.56
CA ASN A 70 -15.21 -0.43 -1.09
C ASN A 70 -14.27 -1.53 -1.62
N PHE A 71 -13.21 -1.14 -2.35
CA PHE A 71 -12.13 -1.99 -2.88
C PHE A 71 -10.79 -1.68 -2.21
N GLY A 72 -10.71 -0.62 -1.42
CA GLY A 72 -9.53 -0.18 -0.68
C GLY A 72 -8.74 0.94 -1.36
N LYS A 73 -8.00 1.69 -0.55
CA LYS A 73 -7.24 2.88 -0.96
C LYS A 73 -6.33 2.62 -2.17
N GLU A 74 -5.64 1.49 -2.20
CA GLU A 74 -4.73 1.13 -3.29
C GLU A 74 -5.46 1.01 -4.64
N ALA A 75 -6.67 0.44 -4.62
CA ALA A 75 -7.51 0.37 -5.82
C ALA A 75 -7.97 1.76 -6.27
N ALA A 76 -8.32 2.64 -5.32
CA ALA A 76 -8.69 4.02 -5.61
C ALA A 76 -7.54 4.82 -6.21
N ILE A 77 -6.31 4.66 -5.71
CA ILE A 77 -5.11 5.26 -6.29
C ILE A 77 -4.93 4.80 -7.74
N VAL A 78 -4.98 3.50 -8.00
CA VAL A 78 -4.80 2.94 -9.36
C VAL A 78 -5.88 3.44 -10.31
N ALA A 79 -7.14 3.51 -9.87
CA ALA A 79 -8.23 4.06 -10.68
C ALA A 79 -8.02 5.54 -11.00
N GLY A 80 -7.58 6.32 -10.01
CA GLY A 80 -7.25 7.73 -10.20
C GLY A 80 -6.09 7.93 -11.18
N LEU A 81 -5.02 7.14 -11.06
CA LEU A 81 -3.90 7.14 -12.01
C LEU A 81 -4.35 6.80 -13.44
N ALA A 82 -5.27 5.85 -13.60
CA ALA A 82 -5.81 5.46 -14.90
C ALA A 82 -6.69 6.54 -15.54
N GLN A 83 -7.36 7.36 -14.76
CA GLN A 83 -8.18 8.48 -15.26
C GLN A 83 -7.39 9.78 -15.45
N ALA A 84 -6.24 9.91 -14.78
CA ALA A 84 -5.40 11.09 -14.85
C ALA A 84 -4.79 11.28 -16.25
N CYS A 85 -4.91 12.49 -16.84
CA CYS A 85 -4.44 12.82 -18.18
C CYS A 85 -3.23 13.78 -18.21
N GLY A 86 -2.76 14.25 -17.04
CA GLY A 86 -1.64 15.18 -16.94
C GLY A 86 -0.29 14.59 -17.30
N ASP A 87 0.69 15.44 -17.61
CA ASP A 87 2.08 15.05 -17.87
C ASP A 87 2.79 14.57 -16.60
N ALA A 88 2.36 15.08 -15.45
CA ALA A 88 2.74 14.62 -14.12
C ALA A 88 1.47 14.31 -13.30
N VAL A 89 1.54 13.31 -12.45
CA VAL A 89 0.42 12.88 -11.60
C VAL A 89 0.86 12.83 -10.15
N ALA A 90 0.22 13.63 -9.30
CA ALA A 90 0.40 13.57 -7.86
C ALA A 90 -0.70 12.72 -7.21
N VAL A 91 -0.35 11.94 -6.21
CA VAL A 91 -1.29 11.23 -5.35
C VAL A 91 -1.24 11.88 -3.98
N MET A 92 -2.38 12.25 -3.43
CA MET A 92 -2.50 12.93 -2.15
C MET A 92 -3.80 12.52 -1.45
N ASP A 93 -3.80 12.39 -0.13
CA ASP A 93 -5.01 12.09 0.64
C ASP A 93 -5.96 13.31 0.67
N CYS A 94 -7.27 13.04 0.70
CA CYS A 94 -8.31 14.08 0.69
C CYS A 94 -8.43 14.82 2.02
N ASP A 95 -7.76 14.36 3.10
CA ASP A 95 -7.86 14.89 4.47
C ASP A 95 -6.95 16.09 4.79
N LEU A 96 -6.20 16.59 3.79
CA LEU A 96 -5.23 17.68 3.92
C LEU A 96 -4.13 17.47 4.98
N GLN A 97 -3.90 16.25 5.43
CA GLN A 97 -2.74 15.95 6.30
C GLN A 97 -1.39 16.15 5.58
N HIS A 98 -1.43 16.07 4.26
CA HIS A 98 -0.30 16.43 3.42
C HIS A 98 -0.40 17.92 3.08
N PRO A 99 0.60 18.75 3.43
CA PRO A 99 0.56 20.18 3.10
C PRO A 99 0.48 20.38 1.58
N PRO A 100 -0.56 21.04 1.05
CA PRO A 100 -0.71 21.23 -0.38
C PRO A 100 0.44 22.01 -1.02
N GLU A 101 1.12 22.86 -0.26
CA GLU A 101 2.26 23.68 -0.73
C GLU A 101 3.43 22.82 -1.21
N ILE A 102 3.57 21.61 -0.66
CA ILE A 102 4.61 20.65 -1.08
C ILE A 102 4.41 20.20 -2.53
N LEU A 103 3.17 20.22 -3.04
CA LEU A 103 2.91 19.92 -4.46
C LEU A 103 3.65 20.89 -5.40
N LEU A 104 3.79 22.15 -5.01
CA LEU A 104 4.52 23.15 -5.82
C LEU A 104 6.01 22.82 -5.89
N GLU A 105 6.59 22.39 -4.78
CA GLU A 105 7.98 21.97 -4.73
C GLU A 105 8.20 20.67 -5.53
N MET A 106 7.30 19.68 -5.36
CA MET A 106 7.33 18.44 -6.14
C MET A 106 7.23 18.72 -7.65
N TYR A 107 6.31 19.60 -8.06
CA TYR A 107 6.16 19.99 -9.45
C TYR A 107 7.43 20.67 -9.99
N ARG A 108 8.08 21.54 -9.20
CA ARG A 108 9.35 22.19 -9.56
C ARG A 108 10.47 21.16 -9.77
N LEU A 109 10.59 20.18 -8.86
CA LEU A 109 11.59 19.12 -8.95
C LEU A 109 11.34 18.21 -10.17
N TRP A 110 10.09 17.89 -10.46
CA TRP A 110 9.73 17.17 -11.67
C TRP A 110 10.17 17.95 -12.93
N LYS A 111 9.96 19.27 -12.97
CA LYS A 111 10.46 20.14 -14.07
C LYS A 111 11.99 20.14 -14.19
N GLN A 112 12.73 19.81 -13.15
CA GLN A 112 14.18 19.64 -13.16
C GLN A 112 14.61 18.25 -13.66
N GLY A 113 13.66 17.37 -14.03
CA GLY A 113 13.93 16.06 -14.61
C GLY A 113 13.96 14.91 -13.60
N TYR A 114 13.39 15.08 -12.40
CA TYR A 114 13.07 13.96 -11.53
C TYR A 114 11.74 13.35 -11.96
N GLU A 115 11.70 12.01 -12.08
CA GLU A 115 10.55 11.29 -12.61
C GLU A 115 9.62 10.79 -11.50
N VAL A 116 10.16 10.63 -10.28
CA VAL A 116 9.41 10.29 -9.07
C VAL A 116 9.83 11.26 -7.96
N VAL A 117 8.88 12.05 -7.46
CA VAL A 117 9.11 12.92 -6.30
C VAL A 117 8.29 12.42 -5.14
N GLU A 118 8.93 12.02 -4.05
CA GLU A 118 8.29 11.40 -2.90
C GLU A 118 8.25 12.35 -1.70
N GLY A 119 7.06 12.55 -1.13
CA GLY A 119 6.92 13.21 0.15
C GLY A 119 7.31 12.27 1.29
N ILE A 120 8.28 12.67 2.11
CA ILE A 120 8.69 11.91 3.31
C ILE A 120 8.35 12.68 4.58
N LYS A 121 7.80 11.97 5.58
CA LYS A 121 7.39 12.57 6.86
C LYS A 121 8.62 12.90 7.71
N LYS A 122 8.83 14.17 8.03
CA LYS A 122 9.95 14.65 8.89
C LYS A 122 9.84 14.15 10.33
N ASN A 123 8.61 14.16 10.89
CA ASN A 123 8.31 13.71 12.25
C ASN A 123 7.03 12.87 12.26
N ARG A 124 7.04 11.75 12.98
CA ARG A 124 5.87 10.88 13.17
C ARG A 124 5.01 11.25 14.38
N GLY A 125 5.00 12.52 14.81
CA GLY A 125 4.17 12.96 15.93
C GLY A 125 4.49 12.26 17.28
N LYS A 126 3.58 12.37 18.26
CA LYS A 126 3.67 11.73 19.59
C LYS A 126 3.26 10.26 19.52
N GLU A 127 4.01 9.42 18.79
CA GLU A 127 3.80 7.97 18.83
C GLU A 127 4.41 7.35 20.10
N THR A 128 3.74 6.38 20.70
CA THR A 128 4.27 5.59 21.83
C THR A 128 5.55 4.89 21.40
N LEU A 129 6.57 4.84 22.26
CA LEU A 129 7.88 4.22 21.98
C LEU A 129 7.77 2.78 21.45
N PHE A 130 6.75 2.04 21.89
CA PHE A 130 6.48 0.67 21.43
C PHE A 130 6.00 0.65 19.96
N HIS A 131 5.06 1.50 19.58
CA HIS A 131 4.58 1.64 18.19
C HIS A 131 5.71 2.05 17.25
N ARG A 132 6.54 2.99 17.68
CA ARG A 132 7.69 3.46 16.89
C ARG A 132 8.73 2.36 16.65
N LYS A 133 9.03 1.51 17.68
CA LYS A 133 9.95 0.37 17.51
C LYS A 133 9.39 -0.70 16.59
N SER A 134 8.10 -1.07 16.75
CA SER A 134 7.43 -2.08 15.93
C SER A 134 7.33 -1.63 14.47
N ALA A 135 6.94 -0.38 14.21
CA ALA A 135 6.89 0.19 12.88
C ALA A 135 8.27 0.22 12.21
N ARG A 136 9.31 0.66 12.95
CA ARG A 136 10.68 0.67 12.42
C ARG A 136 11.19 -0.74 12.10
N PHE A 137 10.88 -1.73 12.93
CA PHE A 137 11.25 -3.13 12.67
C PHE A 137 10.54 -3.65 11.40
N PHE A 138 9.23 -3.39 11.27
CA PHE A 138 8.46 -3.74 10.07
C PHE A 138 9.04 -3.10 8.80
N TYR A 139 9.26 -1.78 8.79
CA TYR A 139 9.81 -1.08 7.64
C TYR A 139 11.22 -1.53 7.29
N ARG A 140 12.05 -1.88 8.29
CA ARG A 140 13.39 -2.44 8.05
C ARG A 140 13.33 -3.80 7.36
N ILE A 141 12.38 -4.67 7.76
CA ILE A 141 12.14 -5.94 7.08
C ILE A 141 11.68 -5.69 5.64
N MET A 142 10.72 -4.79 5.46
CA MET A 142 10.22 -4.43 4.14
C MET A 142 11.31 -3.84 3.25
N SER A 143 12.12 -2.91 3.75
CA SER A 143 13.24 -2.32 3.00
C SER A 143 14.26 -3.39 2.58
N ARG A 144 14.58 -4.35 3.44
CA ARG A 144 15.46 -5.48 3.07
C ARG A 144 14.82 -6.42 2.05
N ALA A 145 13.52 -6.65 2.16
CA ALA A 145 12.78 -7.55 1.28
C ALA A 145 12.54 -6.97 -0.11
N THR A 146 12.28 -5.66 -0.19
CA THR A 146 12.01 -4.95 -1.45
C THR A 146 13.26 -4.35 -2.08
N GLY A 147 14.34 -4.18 -1.32
CA GLY A 147 15.56 -3.48 -1.74
C GLY A 147 15.43 -1.94 -1.73
N PHE A 148 14.30 -1.38 -1.25
CA PHE A 148 14.03 0.06 -1.19
C PHE A 148 13.80 0.53 0.23
N ASP A 149 14.18 1.78 0.54
CA ASP A 149 13.91 2.38 1.85
C ASP A 149 12.41 2.68 1.99
N MET A 150 11.74 1.89 2.82
CA MET A 150 10.31 2.05 3.11
C MET A 150 10.05 2.79 4.43
N GLU A 151 11.09 3.16 5.20
CA GLU A 151 10.94 3.65 6.58
C GLU A 151 10.14 4.94 6.67
N ASN A 152 10.24 5.81 5.66
CA ASN A 152 9.54 7.09 5.61
C ASN A 152 8.65 7.24 4.38
N ALA A 153 8.46 6.16 3.61
CA ALA A 153 7.63 6.16 2.41
C ALA A 153 6.18 6.56 2.73
N SER A 154 5.61 7.43 1.91
CA SER A 154 4.21 7.84 1.98
C SER A 154 3.52 7.61 0.64
N ASP A 155 2.18 7.70 0.62
CA ASP A 155 1.42 7.68 -0.63
C ASP A 155 1.47 9.05 -1.34
N PHE A 156 1.97 10.08 -0.65
CA PHE A 156 2.14 11.42 -1.20
C PHE A 156 3.33 11.45 -2.14
N LYS A 157 3.07 11.25 -3.43
CA LYS A 157 4.08 11.18 -4.50
C LYS A 157 3.62 11.91 -5.73
N LEU A 158 4.57 12.46 -6.47
CA LEU A 158 4.36 12.97 -7.81
C LEU A 158 5.16 12.11 -8.78
N LEU A 159 4.49 11.59 -9.79
CA LEU A 159 5.03 10.68 -10.81
C LEU A 159 4.99 11.34 -12.19
N ASP A 160 6.05 11.20 -12.98
CA ASP A 160 6.01 11.48 -14.40
C ASP A 160 5.03 10.53 -15.12
N ARG A 161 4.51 10.94 -16.28
CA ARG A 161 3.58 10.12 -17.07
C ARG A 161 4.15 8.73 -17.38
N LYS A 162 5.42 8.62 -17.71
CA LYS A 162 6.08 7.33 -17.98
C LYS A 162 6.10 6.43 -16.74
N ALA A 163 6.32 7.02 -15.56
CA ALA A 163 6.28 6.29 -14.30
C ALA A 163 4.86 5.80 -13.98
N VAL A 164 3.84 6.63 -14.23
CA VAL A 164 2.43 6.26 -14.10
C VAL A 164 2.08 5.09 -15.02
N GLU A 165 2.44 5.17 -16.29
CA GLU A 165 2.19 4.11 -17.27
C GLU A 165 2.86 2.80 -16.87
N SER A 166 4.10 2.86 -16.34
CA SER A 166 4.81 1.70 -15.81
C SER A 166 4.10 1.06 -14.61
N VAL A 167 3.58 1.88 -13.68
CA VAL A 167 2.79 1.39 -12.55
C VAL A 167 1.48 0.76 -13.01
N LEU A 168 0.78 1.37 -13.97
CA LEU A 168 -0.48 0.86 -14.50
C LEU A 168 -0.30 -0.44 -15.31
N ALA A 169 0.87 -0.62 -15.96
CA ALA A 169 1.20 -1.83 -16.69
C ALA A 169 1.49 -3.04 -15.80
N MET A 170 1.71 -2.84 -14.48
CA MET A 170 1.91 -3.96 -13.56
C MET A 170 0.65 -4.81 -13.45
N PRO A 171 0.74 -6.13 -13.65
CA PRO A 171 -0.43 -7.01 -13.65
C PRO A 171 -0.94 -7.36 -12.25
N GLU A 172 -0.12 -7.14 -11.20
CA GLU A 172 -0.45 -7.58 -9.83
C GLU A 172 -1.76 -6.98 -9.34
N ARG A 173 -2.66 -7.84 -8.88
CA ARG A 173 -3.95 -7.43 -8.34
C ARG A 173 -3.81 -6.70 -6.99
N SER A 174 -2.96 -7.23 -6.13
CA SER A 174 -2.64 -6.63 -4.82
C SER A 174 -1.45 -5.70 -4.96
N MET A 175 -1.65 -4.55 -5.56
CA MET A 175 -0.61 -3.53 -5.65
C MET A 175 -0.48 -2.80 -4.31
N PHE A 176 0.75 -2.55 -3.89
CA PHE A 176 1.09 -1.63 -2.82
C PHE A 176 1.82 -0.44 -3.44
N PHE A 177 1.11 0.64 -3.64
CA PHE A 177 1.56 1.80 -4.43
C PHE A 177 2.92 2.35 -3.99
N ARG A 178 3.19 2.38 -2.66
CA ARG A 178 4.48 2.84 -2.12
C ARG A 178 5.65 2.00 -2.63
N ALA A 179 5.49 0.68 -2.66
CA ALA A 179 6.52 -0.22 -3.14
C ALA A 179 6.58 -0.22 -4.67
N ALA A 180 5.44 -0.27 -5.36
CA ALA A 180 5.37 -0.28 -6.81
C ALA A 180 6.03 0.96 -7.41
N SER A 181 5.73 2.16 -6.89
CA SER A 181 6.31 3.42 -7.36
C SER A 181 7.82 3.56 -7.10
N SER A 182 8.38 2.79 -6.18
CA SER A 182 9.83 2.71 -5.95
C SER A 182 10.47 1.61 -6.80
N TRP A 183 9.75 0.50 -7.01
CA TRP A 183 10.23 -0.67 -7.76
C TRP A 183 10.49 -0.37 -9.25
N ILE A 184 9.72 0.55 -9.85
CA ILE A 184 9.89 0.96 -11.24
C ILE A 184 11.27 1.57 -11.56
N GLY A 185 12.05 1.99 -10.53
CA GLY A 185 13.46 2.37 -10.68
C GLY A 185 13.74 3.67 -11.43
N PHE A 186 12.74 4.56 -11.57
CA PHE A 186 12.91 5.88 -12.20
C PHE A 186 13.71 6.84 -11.31
N LYS A 187 14.25 7.91 -11.90
CA LYS A 187 15.04 8.92 -11.19
C LYS A 187 14.19 9.59 -10.11
N SER A 188 14.50 9.31 -8.84
CA SER A 188 13.71 9.73 -7.70
C SER A 188 14.41 10.76 -6.81
N ILE A 189 13.61 11.57 -6.11
CA ILE A 189 14.05 12.48 -5.06
C ILE A 189 12.98 12.56 -3.97
N SER A 190 13.41 12.76 -2.72
CA SER A 190 12.50 12.89 -1.57
C SER A 190 12.40 14.33 -1.09
N VAL A 191 11.19 14.77 -0.78
CA VAL A 191 10.88 16.08 -0.20
C VAL A 191 10.35 15.88 1.22
N PRO A 192 11.03 16.36 2.25
CA PRO A 192 10.56 16.21 3.61
C PRO A 192 9.42 17.18 3.93
N PHE A 193 8.34 16.69 4.55
CA PHE A 193 7.23 17.52 5.02
C PHE A 193 6.84 17.21 6.47
N GLU A 194 6.19 18.17 7.12
CA GLU A 194 5.58 18.00 8.44
C GLU A 194 4.11 17.65 8.26
N VAL A 195 3.65 16.59 8.95
CA VAL A 195 2.25 16.17 8.90
C VAL A 195 1.40 17.18 9.64
N GLN A 196 0.37 17.71 8.98
CA GLN A 196 -0.63 18.56 9.62
C GLN A 196 -1.57 17.70 10.49
N GLU A 197 -2.08 18.28 11.58
CA GLU A 197 -3.10 17.60 12.39
C GLU A 197 -4.37 17.41 11.57
N ARG A 198 -5.02 16.26 11.73
CA ARG A 198 -6.32 16.01 11.09
C ARG A 198 -7.33 17.03 11.57
N GLU A 199 -8.00 17.71 10.64
CA GLU A 199 -9.06 18.64 10.99
C GLU A 199 -10.39 17.94 11.29
N ALA A 200 -10.60 16.71 10.79
CA ALA A 200 -11.77 15.89 11.06
C ALA A 200 -11.45 14.38 10.96
N GLY A 201 -12.11 13.55 11.76
CA GLY A 201 -12.06 12.09 11.71
C GLY A 201 -11.12 11.43 12.72
N GLU A 202 -11.50 10.26 13.21
CA GLU A 202 -10.68 9.41 14.10
C GLU A 202 -9.91 8.35 13.31
N SER A 203 -8.72 7.96 13.81
CA SER A 203 -7.95 6.86 13.22
C SER A 203 -8.69 5.53 13.39
N LYS A 204 -9.12 4.91 12.28
CA LYS A 204 -9.87 3.64 12.25
C LYS A 204 -8.98 2.39 12.40
N TRP A 205 -7.67 2.55 12.66
CA TRP A 205 -6.72 1.44 12.68
C TRP A 205 -6.59 0.82 14.07
N SER A 206 -7.08 -0.39 14.24
CA SER A 206 -6.82 -1.21 15.43
C SER A 206 -5.45 -1.91 15.32
N ALA A 207 -4.86 -2.32 16.46
CA ALA A 207 -3.59 -3.05 16.48
C ALA A 207 -3.66 -4.36 15.67
N GLY A 208 -4.78 -5.08 15.70
CA GLY A 208 -5.01 -6.30 14.92
C GLY A 208 -5.02 -6.03 13.41
N THR A 209 -5.65 -4.92 12.98
CA THR A 209 -5.68 -4.51 11.58
C THR A 209 -4.28 -4.16 11.07
N LEU A 210 -3.46 -3.49 11.89
CA LEU A 210 -2.08 -3.15 11.56
C LEU A 210 -1.21 -4.40 11.39
N ILE A 211 -1.33 -5.40 12.29
CA ILE A 211 -0.59 -6.66 12.20
C ILE A 211 -1.00 -7.44 10.94
N SER A 212 -2.31 -7.54 10.67
CA SER A 212 -2.82 -8.21 9.46
C SER A 212 -2.33 -7.51 8.18
N TYR A 213 -2.35 -6.18 8.16
CA TYR A 213 -1.83 -5.38 7.05
C TYR A 213 -0.34 -5.59 6.85
N ALA A 214 0.45 -5.58 7.94
CA ALA A 214 1.88 -5.84 7.92
C ALA A 214 2.20 -7.23 7.35
N PHE A 215 1.53 -8.28 7.85
CA PHE A 215 1.73 -9.64 7.38
C PHE A 215 1.37 -9.79 5.91
N ARG A 216 0.25 -9.21 5.47
CA ARG A 216 -0.20 -9.22 4.08
C ARG A 216 0.82 -8.61 3.13
N ASN A 217 1.41 -7.47 3.53
CA ASN A 217 2.43 -6.79 2.72
C ASN A 217 3.78 -7.55 2.72
N ILE A 218 4.21 -8.10 3.86
CA ILE A 218 5.43 -8.94 3.92
C ILE A 218 5.31 -10.10 2.95
N VAL A 219 4.20 -10.83 2.96
CA VAL A 219 4.02 -11.98 2.07
C VAL A 219 3.87 -11.58 0.60
N ALA A 220 3.31 -10.39 0.32
CA ALA A 220 3.16 -9.89 -1.05
C ALA A 220 4.53 -9.57 -1.71
N PHE A 221 5.48 -9.06 -0.93
CA PHE A 221 6.76 -8.57 -1.48
C PHE A 221 7.98 -9.43 -1.10
N THR A 222 7.80 -10.50 -0.33
CA THR A 222 8.94 -11.30 0.13
C THR A 222 8.58 -12.77 0.32
N THR A 223 9.55 -13.64 0.03
CA THR A 223 9.48 -15.07 0.32
C THR A 223 10.06 -15.42 1.70
N LEU A 224 10.36 -14.41 2.54
CA LEU A 224 10.95 -14.64 3.87
C LEU A 224 10.17 -15.65 4.72
N PRO A 225 8.83 -15.61 4.83
CA PRO A 225 8.10 -16.62 5.60
C PRO A 225 8.32 -18.05 5.09
N LEU A 226 8.45 -18.22 3.77
CA LEU A 226 8.74 -19.51 3.16
C LEU A 226 10.17 -19.95 3.44
N GLN A 227 11.13 -19.02 3.42
CA GLN A 227 12.53 -19.31 3.77
C GLN A 227 12.68 -19.73 5.24
N PHE A 228 11.91 -19.11 6.16
CA PHE A 228 11.85 -19.54 7.56
C PHE A 228 11.36 -20.98 7.72
N VAL A 229 10.34 -21.37 6.96
CA VAL A 229 9.85 -22.75 6.93
C VAL A 229 10.96 -23.70 6.46
N THR A 230 11.63 -23.35 5.37
CA THR A 230 12.72 -24.15 4.81
C THR A 230 13.90 -24.27 5.80
N ALA A 231 14.30 -23.15 6.42
CA ALA A 231 15.36 -23.15 7.43
C ALA A 231 14.98 -23.97 8.67
N GLY A 232 13.72 -23.87 9.11
CA GLY A 232 13.17 -24.69 10.19
C GLY A 232 13.20 -26.18 9.87
N ALA A 233 12.80 -26.56 8.65
CA ALA A 233 12.87 -27.95 8.19
C ALA A 233 14.29 -28.50 8.17
N VAL A 234 15.26 -27.72 7.69
CA VAL A 234 16.70 -28.10 7.73
C VAL A 234 17.18 -28.22 9.16
N GLY A 235 16.80 -27.32 10.07
CA GLY A 235 17.11 -27.40 11.49
C GLY A 235 16.51 -28.65 12.15
N CYS A 236 15.27 -28.99 11.88
CA CYS A 236 14.62 -30.21 12.37
C CYS A 236 15.31 -31.48 11.84
N LEU A 237 15.71 -31.49 10.55
CA LEU A 237 16.46 -32.58 9.97
C LEU A 237 17.79 -32.77 10.68
N GLY A 238 18.54 -31.68 10.94
CA GLY A 238 19.78 -31.71 11.69
C GLY A 238 19.63 -32.27 13.11
N CYS A 239 18.62 -31.77 13.84
CA CYS A 239 18.30 -32.28 15.17
C CYS A 239 17.93 -33.79 15.15
N SER A 240 17.13 -34.21 14.18
CA SER A 240 16.74 -35.62 14.00
C SER A 240 17.92 -36.49 13.76
N LEU A 241 18.90 -36.06 12.95
CA LEU A 241 20.12 -36.80 12.67
C LEU A 241 21.01 -36.96 13.92
N LEU A 242 21.14 -35.88 14.71
CA LEU A 242 21.87 -35.92 15.99
C LEU A 242 21.22 -36.88 17.00
N LEU A 243 19.88 -36.83 17.11
CA LEU A 243 19.11 -37.72 17.98
C LEU A 243 19.25 -39.19 17.52
N LEU A 244 19.26 -39.43 16.21
CA LEU A 244 19.48 -40.76 15.64
C LEU A 244 20.85 -41.31 16.04
N VAL A 245 21.92 -40.54 15.84
CA VAL A 245 23.28 -40.92 16.21
C VAL A 245 23.40 -41.19 17.72
N TYR A 246 22.83 -40.25 18.53
CA TYR A 246 22.81 -40.44 19.99
C TYR A 246 22.09 -41.73 20.40
N SER A 247 20.92 -42.00 19.83
CA SER A 247 20.13 -43.20 20.10
C SER A 247 20.85 -44.48 19.73
N LEU A 248 21.54 -44.50 18.56
CA LEU A 248 22.35 -45.64 18.12
C LEU A 248 23.55 -45.91 19.07
N VAL A 249 24.26 -44.87 19.49
CA VAL A 249 25.38 -44.99 20.43
C VAL A 249 24.91 -45.57 21.77
N ARG A 250 23.77 -45.06 22.28
CA ARG A 250 23.17 -45.56 23.54
C ARG A 250 22.70 -47.01 23.42
N TYR A 251 22.11 -47.39 22.29
CA TYR A 251 21.68 -48.76 22.02
C TYR A 251 22.85 -49.74 22.03
N PHE A 252 23.94 -49.44 21.31
CA PHE A 252 25.14 -50.30 21.27
C PHE A 252 25.93 -50.32 22.60
N SER A 253 25.75 -49.31 23.44
CA SER A 253 26.34 -49.25 24.80
C SER A 253 25.55 -50.04 25.86
N GLY A 254 24.48 -50.74 25.48
CA GLY A 254 23.68 -51.57 26.39
C GLY A 254 22.72 -50.78 27.31
N HIS A 255 22.56 -49.46 27.09
CA HIS A 255 21.67 -48.60 27.86
C HIS A 255 20.43 -48.28 27.03
N ALA A 256 19.42 -49.16 27.02
CA ALA A 256 18.16 -48.87 26.38
C ALA A 256 17.50 -47.62 27.01
N VAL A 257 17.04 -46.71 26.19
CA VAL A 257 16.41 -45.47 26.65
C VAL A 257 14.93 -45.75 26.88
N GLU A 258 14.45 -45.64 28.13
CA GLU A 258 13.02 -45.52 28.42
C GLU A 258 12.54 -44.19 27.84
N GLY A 259 11.84 -44.22 26.67
CA GLY A 259 11.68 -43.00 25.90
C GLY A 259 10.27 -42.70 25.35
N TYR A 260 9.20 -43.33 25.85
CA TYR A 260 7.85 -43.10 25.32
C TYR A 260 7.44 -41.62 25.35
N THR A 261 7.66 -40.95 26.47
CA THR A 261 7.33 -39.50 26.63
C THR A 261 8.18 -38.64 25.73
N THR A 262 9.46 -38.93 25.58
CA THR A 262 10.37 -38.22 24.67
C THR A 262 9.95 -38.40 23.22
N LEU A 263 9.57 -39.62 22.82
CA LEU A 263 9.06 -39.90 21.48
C LEU A 263 7.77 -39.10 21.19
N LEU A 264 6.84 -39.06 22.13
CA LEU A 264 5.57 -38.31 22.01
C LEU A 264 5.84 -36.82 21.83
N ILE A 265 6.71 -36.22 22.65
CA ILE A 265 7.07 -34.79 22.54
C ILE A 265 7.71 -34.49 21.19
N VAL A 266 8.64 -35.30 20.73
CA VAL A 266 9.31 -35.13 19.43
C VAL A 266 8.31 -35.26 18.28
N MET A 267 7.39 -36.23 18.31
CA MET A 267 6.33 -36.38 17.30
C MET A 267 5.39 -35.18 17.27
N LEU A 268 4.95 -34.68 18.44
CA LEU A 268 4.10 -33.49 18.51
C LEU A 268 4.82 -32.23 17.99
N PHE A 269 6.12 -32.08 18.31
CA PHE A 269 6.92 -30.96 17.82
C PHE A 269 7.06 -31.00 16.30
N ILE A 270 7.43 -32.15 15.72
CA ILE A 270 7.54 -32.34 14.28
C ILE A 270 6.17 -32.14 13.61
N GLY A 271 5.10 -32.72 14.16
CA GLY A 271 3.74 -32.53 13.64
C GLY A 271 3.31 -31.07 13.62
N SER A 272 3.61 -30.33 14.68
CA SER A 272 3.32 -28.89 14.75
C SER A 272 4.14 -28.09 13.71
N ALA A 273 5.40 -28.41 13.52
CA ALA A 273 6.25 -27.78 12.53
C ALA A 273 5.75 -28.03 11.09
N VAL A 274 5.32 -29.25 10.79
CA VAL A 274 4.71 -29.62 9.50
C VAL A 274 3.40 -28.86 9.28
N MET A 275 2.51 -28.81 10.26
CA MET A 275 1.25 -28.07 10.17
C MET A 275 1.46 -26.58 9.95
N MET A 276 2.42 -25.97 10.65
CA MET A 276 2.78 -24.56 10.43
C MET A 276 3.31 -24.33 9.01
N SER A 277 4.15 -25.24 8.51
CA SER A 277 4.70 -25.18 7.15
C SER A 277 3.60 -25.26 6.09
N LEU A 278 2.67 -26.19 6.24
CA LEU A 278 1.50 -26.32 5.35
C LEU A 278 0.62 -25.08 5.38
N GLY A 279 0.42 -24.46 6.56
CA GLY A 279 -0.32 -23.22 6.71
C GLY A 279 0.31 -22.06 5.91
N ILE A 280 1.62 -21.91 5.98
CA ILE A 280 2.34 -20.88 5.21
C ILE A 280 2.25 -21.15 3.71
N ILE A 281 2.47 -22.39 3.28
CA ILE A 281 2.35 -22.78 1.87
C ILE A 281 0.90 -22.53 1.38
N GLY A 282 -0.11 -22.93 2.16
CA GLY A 282 -1.51 -22.70 1.86
C GLY A 282 -1.84 -21.21 1.67
N TYR A 283 -1.23 -20.33 2.48
CA TYR A 283 -1.38 -18.89 2.32
C TYR A 283 -0.81 -18.38 0.99
N TYR A 284 0.37 -18.85 0.55
CA TYR A 284 0.93 -18.49 -0.76
C TYR A 284 0.09 -19.04 -1.91
N ILE A 285 -0.41 -20.27 -1.79
CA ILE A 285 -1.31 -20.85 -2.79
C ILE A 285 -2.60 -20.01 -2.90
N ALA A 286 -3.17 -19.57 -1.79
CA ALA A 286 -4.33 -18.68 -1.80
C ALA A 286 -4.06 -17.36 -2.52
N ARG A 287 -2.86 -16.79 -2.35
CA ARG A 287 -2.43 -15.58 -3.08
C ARG A 287 -2.31 -15.82 -4.59
N ILE A 288 -1.65 -16.90 -4.98
CA ILE A 288 -1.54 -17.29 -6.39
C ILE A 288 -2.94 -17.50 -6.98
N TYR A 289 -3.85 -18.13 -6.23
CA TYR A 289 -5.23 -18.34 -6.67
C TYR A 289 -6.00 -17.02 -6.90
N GLU A 290 -5.78 -16.00 -6.04
CA GLU A 290 -6.35 -14.67 -6.24
C GLU A 290 -5.83 -14.01 -7.51
N GLU A 291 -4.55 -14.12 -7.83
CA GLU A 291 -3.95 -13.60 -9.07
C GLU A 291 -4.46 -14.35 -10.33
N VAL A 292 -4.54 -15.68 -10.27
CA VAL A 292 -5.01 -16.52 -11.38
C VAL A 292 -6.48 -16.25 -11.73
N LYS A 293 -7.32 -15.88 -10.77
CA LYS A 293 -8.72 -15.51 -11.00
C LYS A 293 -8.89 -14.30 -11.92
N ARG A 294 -7.89 -13.43 -12.05
CA ARG A 294 -7.91 -12.23 -12.90
C ARG A 294 -9.15 -11.34 -12.71
N ARG A 295 -9.74 -11.32 -11.51
CA ARG A 295 -10.84 -10.39 -11.23
C ARG A 295 -10.32 -8.96 -11.30
N PRO A 296 -11.11 -7.97 -11.80
CA PRO A 296 -10.67 -6.59 -11.84
C PRO A 296 -10.32 -6.07 -10.45
N ARG A 297 -9.34 -5.18 -10.36
CA ARG A 297 -8.89 -4.57 -9.08
C ARG A 297 -10.01 -3.77 -8.42
N TYR A 298 -10.84 -3.11 -9.23
CA TYR A 298 -11.99 -2.31 -8.84
C TYR A 298 -13.07 -2.38 -9.92
N ILE A 299 -14.28 -1.97 -9.58
CA ILE A 299 -15.40 -1.82 -10.51
C ILE A 299 -15.91 -0.40 -10.36
N VAL A 300 -15.82 0.37 -11.43
CA VAL A 300 -16.38 1.72 -11.50
C VAL A 300 -17.89 1.62 -11.72
N SER A 301 -18.64 2.28 -10.85
CA SER A 301 -20.10 2.40 -10.98
C SER A 301 -20.49 3.65 -11.77
N LYS A 302 -19.77 4.76 -11.55
CA LYS A 302 -20.09 6.05 -12.19
C LYS A 302 -18.82 6.88 -12.38
N ILE A 303 -18.74 7.59 -13.50
CA ILE A 303 -17.71 8.62 -13.74
C ILE A 303 -18.44 9.92 -14.11
N ILE A 304 -18.03 11.03 -13.49
CA ILE A 304 -18.48 12.37 -13.81
C ILE A 304 -17.27 13.19 -14.20
N ARG A 305 -17.31 13.77 -15.40
CA ARG A 305 -16.28 14.71 -15.86
C ARG A 305 -16.79 16.14 -15.74
N GLY A 306 -15.95 17.03 -15.26
CA GLY A 306 -16.32 18.43 -15.08
C GLY A 306 -16.79 19.07 -16.37
N GLY A 307 -17.94 19.74 -16.29
CA GLY A 307 -18.61 20.37 -17.44
C GLY A 307 -19.55 19.47 -18.25
N ASP A 308 -19.61 18.16 -17.98
CA ASP A 308 -20.62 17.29 -18.61
C ASP A 308 -21.96 17.39 -17.88
N THR A 309 -22.95 17.90 -18.59
CA THR A 309 -24.35 17.91 -18.15
C THR A 309 -25.08 16.59 -18.44
N ASN A 310 -24.44 15.64 -19.10
CA ASN A 310 -25.02 14.36 -19.50
C ASN A 310 -24.35 13.18 -18.80
N GLU A 311 -25.13 12.40 -18.08
CA GLU A 311 -24.79 11.08 -17.56
C GLU A 311 -24.53 10.12 -18.72
N LYS A 312 -23.26 9.87 -19.06
CA LYS A 312 -22.91 8.68 -19.84
C LYS A 312 -22.14 7.72 -18.95
N VAL A 313 -22.78 6.64 -18.60
CA VAL A 313 -22.12 5.42 -18.14
C VAL A 313 -21.54 4.77 -19.41
N ASP A 314 -20.25 4.98 -19.70
CA ASP A 314 -19.58 4.11 -20.65
C ASP A 314 -19.11 2.86 -19.89
N PRO A 315 -19.38 1.65 -20.42
CA PRO A 315 -19.14 0.38 -19.75
C PRO A 315 -17.66 0.03 -19.60
#